data_b0d3bfcbfce85fc7ef05048a036110cb
#
_entry.id   b0d3bfcbfce85fc7ef05048a036110cb
#
_cell.length_a   1.000
_cell.length_b   1.000
_cell.length_c   1.000
_cell.angle_alpha   90.00
_cell.angle_beta   90.00
_cell.angle_gamma   90.00
#
_symmetry.space_group_name_H-M   'P 1'
#
loop_
_entity.id
_entity.type
_entity.pdbx_description
1 polymer ?
#
loop_
_entity_poly.entity_id
_entity_poly.type
_entity_poly.pdbx_seq_one_letter_code
_entity_poly.pdbx_strand_id
1 'polypeptide(L)'
;MRIPKAVSAALYAGAIAVCTLGGTLAFAEYMQRKSSAVQSLLPATNSPSSPLVAQGQHLFLMNCAHCHGDDARGDEGPDLHGLHKTDARLSALINNGIKGEMPRFNQKLSPSDVQALIAFLNSLK
;
A
#
# COMPACT_ATOMS: atom_id res chain seq x y z
N MET A 1 44.63 -34.52 32.62
CA MET A 1 43.94 -35.04 31.43
C MET A 1 43.91 -33.95 30.35
N ARG A 2 44.64 -34.08 29.25
CA ARG A 2 44.68 -33.04 28.19
C ARG A 2 43.66 -33.39 27.13
N ILE A 3 42.66 -32.52 26.96
CA ILE A 3 41.66 -32.68 25.89
C ILE A 3 42.34 -32.44 24.54
N PRO A 4 42.21 -33.34 23.55
CA PRO A 4 42.83 -33.17 22.25
C PRO A 4 42.27 -31.94 21.53
N LYS A 5 43.15 -31.12 20.92
CA LYS A 5 42.81 -29.84 20.27
C LYS A 5 41.71 -29.97 19.20
N ALA A 6 41.54 -31.12 18.58
CA ALA A 6 40.49 -31.39 17.60
C ALA A 6 39.09 -31.41 18.19
N VAL A 7 38.93 -31.85 19.45
CA VAL A 7 37.59 -31.91 20.12
C VAL A 7 37.14 -30.50 20.53
N SER A 8 38.07 -29.64 20.95
CA SER A 8 37.73 -28.26 21.30
C SER A 8 37.29 -27.43 20.07
N ALA A 9 37.92 -27.62 18.92
CA ALA A 9 37.55 -26.92 17.69
C ALA A 9 36.15 -27.29 17.19
N ALA A 10 35.75 -28.55 17.31
CA ALA A 10 34.40 -28.98 16.92
C ALA A 10 33.31 -28.42 17.85
N LEU A 11 33.59 -28.27 19.14
CA LEU A 11 32.63 -27.67 20.09
C LEU A 11 32.46 -26.18 19.87
N TYR A 12 33.51 -25.44 19.51
CA TYR A 12 33.41 -24.01 19.18
C TYR A 12 32.65 -23.77 17.86
N ALA A 13 32.87 -24.59 16.84
CA ALA A 13 32.16 -24.49 15.57
C ALA A 13 30.64 -24.74 15.74
N GLY A 14 30.27 -25.73 16.57
CA GLY A 14 28.86 -25.99 16.89
C GLY A 14 28.18 -24.87 17.66
N ALA A 15 28.86 -24.26 18.62
CA ALA A 15 28.33 -23.16 19.43
C ALA A 15 28.08 -21.89 18.59
N ILE A 16 28.97 -21.56 17.65
CA ILE A 16 28.82 -20.41 16.76
C ILE A 16 27.64 -20.62 15.80
N ALA A 17 27.48 -21.82 15.24
CA ALA A 17 26.37 -22.13 14.32
C ALA A 17 24.99 -22.01 15.00
N VAL A 18 24.86 -22.46 16.25
CA VAL A 18 23.59 -22.33 17.01
C VAL A 18 23.30 -20.89 17.35
N CYS A 19 24.29 -20.07 17.71
CA CYS A 19 24.09 -18.66 18.01
C CYS A 19 23.68 -17.86 16.77
N THR A 20 24.21 -18.16 15.59
CA THR A 20 23.83 -17.44 14.35
C THR A 20 22.43 -17.79 13.86
N LEU A 21 22.02 -19.04 13.94
CA LEU A 21 20.67 -19.47 13.55
C LEU A 21 19.59 -18.98 14.54
N GLY A 22 19.88 -19.04 15.84
CA GLY A 22 18.95 -18.55 16.86
C GLY A 22 18.80 -17.03 16.85
N GLY A 23 19.86 -16.29 16.59
CA GLY A 23 19.86 -14.82 16.52
C GLY A 23 19.06 -14.28 15.34
N THR A 24 19.13 -14.92 14.18
CA THR A 24 18.39 -14.48 12.99
C THR A 24 16.88 -14.69 13.12
N LEU A 25 16.44 -15.78 13.74
CA LEU A 25 15.00 -16.04 13.97
C LEU A 25 14.42 -15.05 15.01
N ALA A 26 15.12 -14.85 16.12
CA ALA A 26 14.69 -13.90 17.15
C ALA A 26 14.64 -12.45 16.64
N PHE A 27 15.60 -12.07 15.78
CA PHE A 27 15.61 -10.74 15.17
C PHE A 27 14.45 -10.56 14.17
N ALA A 28 14.14 -11.58 13.38
CA ALA A 28 13.02 -11.55 12.45
C ALA A 28 11.68 -11.40 13.19
N GLU A 29 11.46 -12.15 14.27
CA GLU A 29 10.26 -12.03 15.11
C GLU A 29 10.17 -10.67 15.82
N TYR A 30 11.29 -10.14 16.29
CA TYR A 30 11.34 -8.81 16.90
C TYR A 30 10.96 -7.71 15.93
N MET A 31 11.47 -7.76 14.69
CA MET A 31 11.13 -6.79 13.65
C MET A 31 9.66 -6.91 13.23
N GLN A 32 9.14 -8.13 13.16
CA GLN A 32 7.72 -8.37 12.81
C GLN A 32 6.77 -7.86 13.89
N ARG A 33 7.11 -8.03 15.19
CA ARG A 33 6.34 -7.47 16.30
C ARG A 33 6.37 -5.95 16.33
N LYS A 34 7.48 -5.31 15.99
CA LYS A 34 7.57 -3.85 15.89
C LYS A 34 6.71 -3.30 14.76
N SER A 35 6.69 -3.97 13.60
CA SER A 35 5.86 -3.60 12.46
C SER A 35 4.37 -3.65 12.82
N SER A 36 3.94 -4.69 13.52
CA SER A 36 2.54 -4.84 13.98
C SER A 36 2.15 -3.79 15.04
N ALA A 37 3.07 -3.40 15.93
CA ALA A 37 2.81 -2.41 16.97
C ALA A 37 2.68 -0.98 16.39
N VAL A 38 3.44 -0.65 15.34
CA VAL A 38 3.33 0.64 14.65
C VAL A 38 2.01 0.73 13.88
N GLN A 39 1.54 -0.38 13.31
CA GLN A 39 0.23 -0.46 12.64
C GLN A 39 -0.95 -0.19 13.60
N SER A 40 -0.79 -0.53 14.88
CA SER A 40 -1.82 -0.32 15.92
C SER A 40 -1.86 1.12 16.47
N LEU A 41 -0.84 1.93 16.20
CA LEU A 41 -0.75 3.32 16.67
C LEU A 41 -1.26 4.34 15.64
N LEU A 42 -1.55 3.91 14.41
CA LEU A 42 -2.28 4.74 13.47
C LEU A 42 -3.72 4.87 13.99
N PRO A 43 -4.26 6.10 14.15
CA PRO A 43 -5.65 6.25 14.52
C PRO A 43 -6.47 5.48 13.50
N ALA A 44 -7.17 4.45 13.94
CA ALA A 44 -8.19 3.79 13.16
C ALA A 44 -9.26 4.86 12.88
N THR A 45 -9.14 5.55 11.77
CA THR A 45 -10.29 6.23 11.20
C THR A 45 -11.27 5.11 10.91
N ASN A 46 -12.34 5.07 11.73
CA ASN A 46 -13.38 4.05 11.72
C ASN A 46 -14.20 4.15 10.42
N SER A 47 -13.56 3.93 9.31
CA SER A 47 -14.22 3.77 8.01
C SER A 47 -13.95 2.33 7.55
N PRO A 48 -14.98 1.54 7.21
CA PRO A 48 -14.82 0.19 6.68
C PRO A 48 -14.36 0.23 5.22
N SER A 49 -13.45 1.14 4.88
CA SER A 49 -12.86 1.20 3.55
C SER A 49 -11.84 0.08 3.42
N SER A 50 -12.03 -0.78 2.43
CA SER A 50 -11.02 -1.79 2.10
C SER A 50 -9.67 -1.12 1.86
N PRO A 51 -8.52 -1.81 2.07
CA PRO A 51 -7.20 -1.25 1.77
C PRO A 51 -7.08 -0.67 0.35
N LEU A 52 -7.81 -1.26 -0.59
CA LEU A 52 -7.87 -0.81 -1.97
C LEU A 52 -8.56 0.57 -2.10
N VAL A 53 -9.65 0.80 -1.36
CA VAL A 53 -10.35 2.09 -1.33
C VAL A 53 -9.48 3.16 -0.70
N ALA A 54 -8.76 2.85 0.39
CA ALA A 54 -7.84 3.79 1.03
C ALA A 54 -6.68 4.18 0.10
N GLN A 55 -6.12 3.22 -0.64
CA GLN A 55 -5.12 3.49 -1.67
C GLN A 55 -5.71 4.38 -2.78
N GLY A 56 -6.91 4.09 -3.25
CA GLY A 56 -7.61 4.89 -4.25
C GLY A 56 -7.85 6.32 -3.80
N GLN A 57 -8.27 6.52 -2.55
CA GLN A 57 -8.43 7.84 -1.96
C GLN A 57 -7.12 8.64 -1.95
N HIS A 58 -6.02 8.00 -1.54
CA HIS A 58 -4.71 8.64 -1.56
C HIS A 58 -4.31 9.06 -2.98
N LEU A 59 -4.46 8.16 -3.96
CA LEU A 59 -4.18 8.45 -5.37
C LEU A 59 -5.07 9.58 -5.92
N PHE A 60 -6.33 9.61 -5.51
CA PHE A 60 -7.28 10.68 -5.86
C PHE A 60 -6.79 12.04 -5.38
N LEU A 61 -6.45 12.16 -4.10
CA LEU A 61 -5.93 13.41 -3.52
C LEU A 61 -4.68 13.92 -4.24
N MET A 62 -3.80 13.01 -4.64
CA MET A 62 -2.54 13.35 -5.32
C MET A 62 -2.68 13.73 -6.79
N ASN A 63 -3.76 13.31 -7.47
CA ASN A 63 -3.84 13.38 -8.92
C ASN A 63 -5.12 14.00 -9.48
N CYS A 64 -6.20 13.97 -8.72
CA CYS A 64 -7.55 14.29 -9.21
C CYS A 64 -8.21 15.45 -8.44
N ALA A 65 -7.90 15.58 -7.15
CA ALA A 65 -8.52 16.54 -6.25
C ALA A 65 -8.35 18.00 -6.70
N HIS A 66 -7.24 18.31 -7.39
CA HIS A 66 -7.01 19.66 -7.94
C HIS A 66 -8.16 20.17 -8.83
N CYS A 67 -8.79 19.26 -9.58
CA CYS A 67 -9.91 19.62 -10.45
C CYS A 67 -11.27 19.18 -9.88
N HIS A 68 -11.31 18.06 -9.14
CA HIS A 68 -12.55 17.48 -8.66
C HIS A 68 -12.90 17.81 -7.19
N GLY A 69 -12.08 18.65 -6.52
CA GLY A 69 -12.21 18.94 -5.10
C GLY A 69 -11.67 17.82 -4.20
N ASP A 70 -11.21 18.16 -3.00
CA ASP A 70 -10.67 17.18 -2.05
C ASP A 70 -11.73 16.18 -1.56
N ASP A 71 -12.98 16.60 -1.58
CA ASP A 71 -14.15 15.80 -1.24
C ASP A 71 -14.82 15.14 -2.46
N ALA A 72 -14.24 15.29 -3.65
CA ALA A 72 -14.75 14.79 -4.93
C ALA A 72 -16.13 15.37 -5.35
N ARG A 73 -16.54 16.51 -4.79
CA ARG A 73 -17.84 17.16 -5.13
C ARG A 73 -17.75 18.14 -6.29
N GLY A 74 -16.58 18.23 -6.90
CA GLY A 74 -16.33 19.12 -8.02
C GLY A 74 -15.72 20.45 -7.58
N ASP A 75 -14.94 21.02 -8.50
CA ASP A 75 -14.40 22.37 -8.46
C ASP A 75 -14.33 22.85 -9.93
N GLU A 76 -13.18 22.78 -10.60
CA GLU A 76 -13.07 22.98 -12.05
C GLU A 76 -13.68 21.79 -12.85
N GLY A 77 -13.58 20.57 -12.29
CA GLY A 77 -14.18 19.35 -12.83
C GLY A 77 -15.53 19.03 -12.16
N PRO A 78 -16.30 18.08 -12.72
CA PRO A 78 -17.61 17.71 -12.19
C PRO A 78 -17.55 16.96 -10.86
N ASP A 79 -18.67 16.94 -10.12
CA ASP A 79 -18.94 16.06 -8.98
C ASP A 79 -18.81 14.59 -9.39
N LEU A 80 -18.11 13.82 -8.57
CA LEU A 80 -17.87 12.39 -8.79
C LEU A 80 -18.69 11.48 -7.88
N HIS A 81 -19.60 12.03 -7.08
CA HIS A 81 -20.52 11.24 -6.25
C HIS A 81 -21.61 10.61 -7.10
N GLY A 82 -22.03 9.40 -6.73
CA GLY A 82 -23.12 8.72 -7.39
C GLY A 82 -22.90 8.46 -8.88
N LEU A 83 -21.66 8.25 -9.32
CA LEU A 83 -21.37 7.98 -10.72
C LEU A 83 -21.99 6.65 -11.17
N HIS A 84 -22.92 6.73 -12.13
CA HIS A 84 -23.52 5.57 -12.79
C HIS A 84 -22.72 5.15 -14.03
N LYS A 85 -21.43 4.87 -13.87
CA LYS A 85 -20.53 4.42 -14.94
C LYS A 85 -19.95 3.06 -14.62
N THR A 86 -19.75 2.24 -15.63
CA THR A 86 -19.07 0.95 -15.47
C THR A 86 -17.58 1.16 -15.19
N ASP A 87 -16.94 0.22 -14.48
CA ASP A 87 -15.51 0.24 -14.18
C ASP A 87 -14.66 0.35 -15.46
N ALA A 88 -15.08 -0.33 -16.54
CA ALA A 88 -14.42 -0.24 -17.84
C ALA A 88 -14.49 1.19 -18.39
N ARG A 89 -15.61 1.89 -18.22
CA ARG A 89 -15.75 3.28 -18.67
C ARG A 89 -14.94 4.23 -17.82
N LEU A 90 -14.90 4.04 -16.49
CA LEU A 90 -14.05 4.81 -15.58
C LEU A 90 -12.58 4.60 -15.91
N SER A 91 -12.15 3.35 -16.12
CA SER A 91 -10.79 3.03 -16.52
C SER A 91 -10.40 3.72 -17.84
N ALA A 92 -11.27 3.69 -18.83
CA ALA A 92 -11.02 4.34 -20.11
C ALA A 92 -10.89 5.87 -19.97
N LEU A 93 -11.74 6.50 -19.15
CA LEU A 93 -11.67 7.95 -18.88
C LEU A 93 -10.38 8.34 -18.15
N ILE A 94 -10.00 7.60 -17.10
CA ILE A 94 -8.77 7.86 -16.36
C ILE A 94 -7.54 7.72 -17.28
N ASN A 95 -7.46 6.64 -18.05
CA ASN A 95 -6.31 6.37 -18.89
C ASN A 95 -6.18 7.35 -20.05
N ASN A 96 -7.28 7.70 -20.73
CA ASN A 96 -7.25 8.47 -21.97
C ASN A 96 -7.51 9.97 -21.75
N GLY A 97 -8.14 10.33 -20.61
CA GLY A 97 -8.59 11.69 -20.37
C GLY A 97 -9.71 12.14 -21.31
N ILE A 98 -10.02 13.41 -21.25
CA ILE A 98 -10.92 14.13 -22.18
C ILE A 98 -10.15 15.31 -22.71
N LYS A 99 -10.03 15.41 -24.05
CA LYS A 99 -9.24 16.47 -24.69
C LYS A 99 -9.75 17.86 -24.29
N GLY A 100 -8.87 18.65 -23.70
CA GLY A 100 -9.17 20.02 -23.26
C GLY A 100 -9.85 20.14 -21.90
N GLU A 101 -10.27 19.03 -21.25
CA GLU A 101 -11.00 19.02 -19.98
C GLU A 101 -10.28 18.20 -18.91
N MET A 102 -9.87 16.98 -19.23
CA MET A 102 -9.24 16.07 -18.28
C MET A 102 -7.94 15.48 -18.85
N PRO A 103 -6.80 15.59 -18.16
CA PRO A 103 -5.55 15.01 -18.61
C PRO A 103 -5.61 13.48 -18.65
N ARG A 104 -4.74 12.88 -19.46
CA ARG A 104 -4.57 11.41 -19.50
C ARG A 104 -3.61 10.95 -18.41
N PHE A 105 -3.89 9.81 -17.79
CA PHE A 105 -3.07 9.27 -16.70
C PHE A 105 -2.40 7.93 -17.02
N ASN A 106 -2.55 7.39 -18.23
CA ASN A 106 -1.99 6.09 -18.64
C ASN A 106 -0.46 5.97 -18.54
N GLN A 107 0.26 7.10 -18.51
CA GLN A 107 1.72 7.12 -18.33
C GLN A 107 2.14 7.37 -16.86
N LYS A 108 1.21 7.78 -16.00
CA LYS A 108 1.48 8.16 -14.62
C LYS A 108 0.97 7.10 -13.63
N LEU A 109 -0.10 6.41 -13.94
CA LEU A 109 -0.77 5.44 -13.10
C LEU A 109 -0.63 4.04 -13.68
N SER A 110 -0.30 3.08 -12.82
CA SER A 110 -0.31 1.66 -13.17
C SER A 110 -1.75 1.12 -13.27
N PRO A 111 -1.97 -0.03 -13.92
CA PRO A 111 -3.30 -0.66 -13.93
C PRO A 111 -3.88 -0.93 -12.52
N SER A 112 -3.04 -1.25 -11.54
CA SER A 112 -3.46 -1.44 -10.14
C SER A 112 -3.88 -0.12 -9.48
N ASP A 113 -3.23 0.99 -9.80
CA ASP A 113 -3.60 2.31 -9.29
C ASP A 113 -4.96 2.75 -9.85
N VAL A 114 -5.19 2.47 -11.14
CA VAL A 114 -6.51 2.74 -11.77
C VAL A 114 -7.61 1.91 -11.12
N GLN A 115 -7.35 0.63 -10.78
CA GLN A 115 -8.32 -0.20 -10.05
C GLN A 115 -8.60 0.35 -8.65
N ALA A 116 -7.58 0.80 -7.92
CA ALA A 116 -7.76 1.41 -6.61
C ALA A 116 -8.58 2.70 -6.69
N LEU A 117 -8.30 3.57 -7.68
CA LEU A 117 -9.09 4.77 -7.93
C LEU A 117 -10.56 4.44 -8.24
N ILE A 118 -10.83 3.44 -9.07
CA ILE A 118 -12.21 3.00 -9.39
C ILE A 118 -12.91 2.51 -8.13
N ALA A 119 -12.24 1.72 -7.28
CA ALA A 119 -12.79 1.26 -6.01
C ALA A 119 -13.16 2.43 -5.09
N PHE A 120 -12.32 3.47 -5.02
CA PHE A 120 -12.61 4.69 -4.27
C PHE A 120 -13.81 5.43 -4.88
N LEU A 121 -13.83 5.69 -6.19
CA LEU A 121 -14.93 6.38 -6.87
C LEU A 121 -16.28 5.66 -6.68
N ASN A 122 -16.29 4.33 -6.74
CA ASN A 122 -17.49 3.52 -6.47
C ASN A 122 -17.94 3.57 -4.98
N SER A 123 -17.09 4.00 -4.06
CA SER A 123 -17.42 4.19 -2.65
C SER A 123 -18.07 5.55 -2.36
N LEU A 124 -17.96 6.50 -3.28
CA LEU A 124 -18.58 7.82 -3.18
C LEU A 124 -20.09 7.73 -3.47
N LYS A 125 -20.92 7.96 -2.46
CA LYS A 125 -22.41 7.86 -2.55
C LYS A 125 -23.06 9.23 -2.41
#